data_ce6af58d4d1dd20ba41188a970e1ba0d
#
_entry.id   ce6af58d4d1dd20ba41188a970e1ba0d
#
_cell.length_a   1.000
_cell.length_b   1.000
_cell.length_c   1.000
_cell.angle_alpha   90.00
_cell.angle_beta   90.00
_cell.angle_gamma   90.00
#
_symmetry.space_group_name_H-M   'P 1'
#
loop_
_entity.id
_entity.type
_entity.pdbx_description
1 polymer ?
#
loop_
_entity_poly.entity_id
_entity_poly.type
_entity_poly.pdbx_seq_one_letter_code
_entity_poly.pdbx_strand_id
1 'polypeptide(L)'
;MYVVHADNSRFFRKVINVFLAELGITSESFDRGEDVLDVVGTRKVSCVITGLELADMSGEELIRQLIYSGHSMTIIAVTGSQDEERIKNLEAMGVKATIQKGGNWKEKLREYF
;
A
#
# COMPACT_ATOMS: atom_id res chain seq x y z
N MET A 1 6.97 13.75 -4.76
CA MET A 1 6.46 12.63 -3.96
C MET A 1 6.50 11.35 -4.77
N TYR A 2 7.03 10.31 -4.20
CA TYR A 2 7.12 9.01 -4.86
C TYR A 2 6.39 7.96 -4.02
N VAL A 3 5.44 7.26 -4.63
CA VAL A 3 4.57 6.28 -3.98
C VAL A 3 4.83 4.91 -4.59
N VAL A 4 4.94 3.90 -3.74
CA VAL A 4 5.07 2.51 -4.17
C VAL A 4 3.80 1.76 -3.77
N HIS A 5 3.28 0.98 -4.70
CA HIS A 5 2.04 0.21 -4.50
C HIS A 5 2.31 -1.27 -4.68
N ALA A 6 1.74 -2.08 -3.82
CA ALA A 6 1.81 -3.53 -3.91
C ALA A 6 0.41 -4.13 -3.88
N ASP A 7 0.09 -4.97 -4.84
CA ASP A 7 -1.19 -5.68 -4.89
C ASP A 7 -1.07 -6.85 -5.87
N ASN A 8 -1.67 -7.96 -5.52
CA ASN A 8 -1.72 -9.15 -6.36
C ASN A 8 -2.60 -8.95 -7.60
N SER A 9 -3.57 -8.04 -7.56
CA SER A 9 -4.47 -7.78 -8.68
C SER A 9 -3.81 -6.88 -9.72
N ARG A 10 -3.57 -7.43 -10.91
CA ARG A 10 -3.05 -6.68 -12.04
C ARG A 10 -3.95 -5.50 -12.39
N PHE A 11 -5.26 -5.73 -12.37
CA PHE A 11 -6.24 -4.68 -12.66
C PHE A 11 -6.11 -3.53 -11.64
N PHE A 12 -6.05 -3.86 -10.37
CA PHE A 12 -6.00 -2.84 -9.33
C PHE A 12 -4.68 -2.08 -9.34
N ARG A 13 -3.56 -2.76 -9.65
CA ARG A 13 -2.27 -2.06 -9.82
C ARG A 13 -2.37 -0.98 -10.89
N LYS A 14 -3.01 -1.30 -12.02
CA LYS A 14 -3.19 -0.33 -13.10
C LYS A 14 -4.10 0.82 -12.67
N VAL A 15 -5.19 0.52 -12.00
CA VAL A 15 -6.15 1.52 -11.53
C VAL A 15 -5.52 2.50 -10.54
N ILE A 16 -4.74 1.99 -9.61
CA ILE A 16 -4.04 2.83 -8.63
C ILE A 16 -3.03 3.75 -9.31
N ASN A 17 -2.25 3.23 -10.25
CA ASN A 17 -1.24 4.05 -10.95
C ASN A 17 -1.91 5.17 -11.75
N VAL A 18 -3.01 4.89 -12.42
CA VAL A 18 -3.76 5.91 -13.17
C VAL A 18 -4.32 6.96 -12.20
N PHE A 19 -4.89 6.53 -11.10
CA PHE A 19 -5.44 7.43 -10.09
C PHE A 19 -4.36 8.37 -9.52
N LEU A 20 -3.21 7.82 -9.15
CA LEU A 20 -2.13 8.65 -8.62
C LEU A 20 -1.55 9.60 -9.67
N ALA A 21 -1.45 9.15 -10.92
CA ALA A 21 -0.99 10.00 -12.01
C ALA A 21 -1.92 11.19 -12.23
N GLU A 22 -3.23 10.99 -12.10
CA GLU A 22 -4.21 12.07 -12.18
C GLU A 22 -4.02 13.11 -11.08
N LEU A 23 -3.46 12.71 -9.95
CA LEU A 23 -3.11 13.62 -8.86
C LEU A 23 -1.72 14.23 -9.01
N GLY A 24 -1.02 13.94 -10.11
CA GLY A 24 0.33 14.42 -10.33
C GLY A 24 1.39 13.68 -9.54
N ILE A 25 1.10 12.48 -9.06
CA ILE A 25 2.00 11.70 -8.20
C ILE A 25 2.68 10.61 -9.02
N THR A 26 4.01 10.53 -8.89
CA THR A 26 4.80 9.46 -9.49
C THR A 26 4.65 8.20 -8.64
N SER A 27 4.31 7.07 -9.29
CA SER A 27 4.13 5.82 -8.57
C SER A 27 4.60 4.62 -9.40
N GLU A 28 4.96 3.55 -8.69
CA GLU A 28 5.23 2.25 -9.28
C GLU A 28 4.45 1.19 -8.52
N SER A 29 4.01 0.15 -9.22
CA SER A 29 3.26 -0.95 -8.62
C SER A 29 3.97 -2.28 -8.85
N PHE A 30 3.87 -3.16 -7.85
CA PHE A 30 4.45 -4.49 -7.87
C PHE A 30 3.43 -5.49 -7.35
N ASP A 31 3.59 -6.77 -7.74
CA ASP A 31 2.77 -7.85 -7.18
C ASP A 31 3.47 -8.56 -6.02
N ARG A 32 4.73 -8.23 -5.74
CA ARG A 32 5.54 -8.88 -4.72
C ARG A 32 6.03 -7.89 -3.68
N GLY A 33 5.96 -8.29 -2.42
CA GLY A 33 6.47 -7.48 -1.32
C GLY A 33 7.99 -7.31 -1.38
N GLU A 34 8.72 -8.32 -1.84
CA GLU A 34 10.17 -8.26 -1.98
C GLU A 34 10.61 -7.12 -2.88
N ASP A 35 9.88 -6.89 -3.97
CA ASP A 35 10.17 -5.79 -4.88
C ASP A 35 9.97 -4.43 -4.20
N VAL A 36 8.94 -4.31 -3.36
CA VAL A 36 8.72 -3.10 -2.59
C VAL A 36 9.87 -2.85 -1.61
N LEU A 37 10.31 -3.89 -0.92
CA LEU A 37 11.42 -3.78 0.03
C LEU A 37 12.72 -3.35 -0.67
N ASP A 38 12.98 -3.87 -1.87
CA ASP A 38 14.14 -3.48 -2.67
C ASP A 38 14.11 -1.99 -3.00
N VAL A 39 12.98 -1.49 -3.45
CA VAL A 39 12.84 -0.07 -3.82
C VAL A 39 13.00 0.83 -2.60
N VAL A 40 12.35 0.47 -1.50
CA VAL A 40 12.42 1.24 -0.24
C VAL A 40 13.86 1.30 0.28
N GLY A 41 14.65 0.25 0.05
CA GLY A 41 16.06 0.22 0.46
C GLY A 41 16.98 1.08 -0.38
N THR A 42 16.56 1.50 -1.57
CA THR A 42 17.43 2.22 -2.53
C THR A 42 16.92 3.61 -2.91
N ARG A 43 15.66 3.92 -2.65
CA ARG A 43 15.05 5.20 -3.02
C ARG A 43 14.24 5.76 -1.85
N LYS A 44 14.11 7.07 -1.81
CA LYS A 44 13.24 7.71 -0.82
C LYS A 44 11.79 7.56 -1.26
N VAL A 45 11.03 6.78 -0.51
CA VAL A 45 9.61 6.52 -0.76
C VAL A 45 8.78 7.28 0.27
N SER A 46 7.84 8.08 -0.21
CA SER A 46 6.97 8.88 0.67
C SER A 46 5.85 8.06 1.28
N CYS A 47 5.32 7.11 0.51
CA CYS A 47 4.18 6.31 0.94
C CYS A 47 4.22 4.95 0.27
N VAL A 48 3.88 3.91 1.03
CA VAL A 48 3.61 2.58 0.49
C VAL A 48 2.13 2.30 0.65
N ILE A 49 1.47 1.95 -0.45
CA ILE A 49 0.08 1.49 -0.45
C ILE A 49 0.12 0.00 -0.71
N THR A 50 -0.44 -0.81 0.16
CA THR A 50 -0.37 -2.26 -0.01
C THR A 50 -1.73 -2.93 0.14
N GLY A 51 -1.98 -3.91 -0.72
CA GLY A 51 -3.02 -4.90 -0.48
C GLY A 51 -2.57 -5.90 0.57
N LEU A 52 -3.44 -6.84 0.92
CA LEU A 52 -3.15 -7.83 1.96
C LEU A 52 -2.70 -9.18 1.39
N GLU A 53 -2.96 -9.43 0.10
CA GLU A 53 -2.53 -10.65 -0.57
C GLU A 53 -1.53 -10.27 -1.66
N LEU A 54 -0.27 -10.62 -1.47
CA LEU A 54 0.78 -10.40 -2.47
C LEU A 54 1.24 -11.76 -3.00
N ALA A 55 2.01 -11.75 -4.08
CA ALA A 55 2.42 -12.99 -4.72
C ALA A 55 3.38 -13.82 -3.86
N ASP A 56 4.18 -13.16 -3.02
CA ASP A 56 5.24 -13.80 -2.24
C ASP A 56 5.03 -13.73 -0.73
N MET A 57 4.16 -12.87 -0.24
CA MET A 57 3.92 -12.70 1.19
C MET A 57 2.57 -12.04 1.42
N SER A 58 2.11 -11.98 2.67
CA SER A 58 0.93 -11.20 3.03
C SER A 58 1.30 -9.71 3.12
N GLY A 59 0.29 -8.84 2.99
CA GLY A 59 0.50 -7.41 3.22
C GLY A 59 0.96 -7.12 4.64
N GLU A 60 0.45 -7.87 5.61
CA GLU A 60 0.86 -7.74 7.01
C GLU A 60 2.37 -8.00 7.18
N GLU A 61 2.89 -9.02 6.49
CA GLU A 61 4.32 -9.30 6.54
C GLU A 61 5.13 -8.18 5.92
N LEU A 62 4.69 -7.66 4.78
CA LEU A 62 5.35 -6.50 4.16
C LEU A 62 5.35 -5.30 5.12
N ILE A 63 4.22 -4.99 5.73
CA ILE A 63 4.09 -3.87 6.67
C ILE A 63 5.05 -4.06 7.85
N ARG A 64 5.11 -5.28 8.40
CA ARG A 64 5.99 -5.59 9.52
C ARG A 64 7.45 -5.34 9.15
N GLN A 65 7.87 -5.78 7.98
CA GLN A 65 9.24 -5.58 7.52
C GLN A 65 9.57 -4.12 7.24
N LEU A 66 8.61 -3.37 6.69
CA LEU A 66 8.78 -1.94 6.45
C LEU A 66 8.97 -1.18 7.77
N ILE A 67 8.16 -1.49 8.77
CA ILE A 67 8.26 -0.85 10.09
C ILE A 67 9.58 -1.23 10.74
N TYR A 68 9.95 -2.51 10.70
CA TYR A 68 11.18 -2.99 11.30
C TYR A 68 12.42 -2.36 10.67
N SER A 69 12.38 -2.06 9.39
CA SER A 69 13.52 -1.45 8.67
C SER A 69 13.85 -0.04 9.14
N GLY A 70 12.94 0.61 9.86
CA GLY A 70 13.15 1.96 10.37
C GLY A 70 13.03 3.06 9.34
N HIS A 71 12.59 2.74 8.12
CA HIS A 71 12.35 3.78 7.10
C HIS A 71 11.13 4.63 7.48
N SER A 72 11.25 5.92 7.26
CA SER A 72 10.18 6.87 7.57
C SER A 72 9.29 7.07 6.35
N MET A 73 8.19 6.33 6.29
CA MET A 73 7.20 6.47 5.23
C MET A 73 5.81 6.25 5.78
N THR A 74 4.82 6.80 5.10
CA THR A 74 3.42 6.52 5.40
C THR A 74 3.04 5.18 4.79
N ILE A 75 2.33 4.34 5.53
CA ILE A 75 1.84 3.05 5.04
C ILE A 75 0.32 3.08 5.06
N ILE A 76 -0.30 2.78 3.93
CA ILE A 76 -1.75 2.70 3.76
C ILE A 76 -2.08 1.32 3.23
N ALA A 77 -3.04 0.65 3.86
CA ALA A 77 -3.56 -0.62 3.36
C ALA A 77 -4.83 -0.38 2.56
N VAL A 78 -4.91 -0.95 1.35
CA VAL A 78 -6.12 -0.90 0.52
C VAL A 78 -6.49 -2.34 0.19
N THR A 79 -7.60 -2.82 0.71
CA THR A 79 -7.92 -4.24 0.68
C THR A 79 -9.38 -4.50 0.33
N GLY A 80 -9.64 -5.63 -0.33
CA GLY A 80 -10.99 -6.14 -0.52
C GLY A 80 -11.51 -6.95 0.67
N SER A 81 -10.67 -7.22 1.67
CA SER A 81 -11.08 -7.99 2.84
C SER A 81 -12.04 -7.21 3.71
N GLN A 82 -13.05 -7.91 4.24
CA GLN A 82 -14.00 -7.36 5.21
C GLN A 82 -13.81 -8.00 6.59
N ASP A 83 -12.72 -8.70 6.80
CA ASP A 83 -12.39 -9.30 8.09
C ASP A 83 -12.03 -8.21 9.09
N GLU A 84 -12.95 -7.93 10.01
CA GLU A 84 -12.81 -6.85 10.98
C GLU A 84 -11.63 -7.05 11.93
N GLU A 85 -11.35 -8.28 12.32
CA GLU A 85 -10.22 -8.57 13.20
C GLU A 85 -8.90 -8.29 12.49
N ARG A 86 -8.80 -8.71 11.24
CA ARG A 86 -7.63 -8.45 10.42
C ARG A 86 -7.39 -6.95 10.24
N ILE A 87 -8.45 -6.19 10.01
CA ILE A 87 -8.38 -4.73 9.86
C ILE A 87 -7.92 -4.07 11.15
N LYS A 88 -8.45 -4.51 12.30
CA LYS A 88 -8.03 -3.99 13.61
C LYS A 88 -6.55 -4.25 13.87
N ASN A 89 -6.07 -5.42 13.47
CA ASN A 89 -4.66 -5.76 13.64
C ASN A 89 -3.76 -4.84 12.82
N LEU A 90 -4.18 -4.47 11.61
CA LEU A 90 -3.44 -3.51 10.79
C LEU A 90 -3.33 -2.15 11.46
N GLU A 91 -4.43 -1.66 12.03
CA GLU A 91 -4.42 -0.39 12.75
C GLU A 91 -3.44 -0.43 13.91
N ALA A 92 -3.40 -1.54 14.65
CA ALA A 92 -2.47 -1.73 15.75
C ALA A 92 -1.01 -1.78 15.30
N MET A 93 -0.75 -2.14 14.05
CA MET A 93 0.61 -2.18 13.49
C MET A 93 1.17 -0.81 13.14
N GLY A 94 0.34 0.22 13.10
CA GLY A 94 0.79 1.57 12.81
C GLY A 94 0.58 2.03 11.37
N VAL A 95 -0.32 1.37 10.61
CA VAL A 95 -0.70 1.89 9.29
C VAL A 95 -1.46 3.20 9.47
N LYS A 96 -1.27 4.12 8.53
CA LYS A 96 -1.95 5.42 8.56
C LYS A 96 -3.44 5.28 8.34
N ALA A 97 -3.84 4.37 7.47
CA ALA A 97 -5.23 4.12 7.15
C ALA A 97 -5.40 2.74 6.55
N THR A 98 -6.59 2.17 6.73
CA THR A 98 -7.03 0.97 6.03
C THR A 98 -8.28 1.33 5.25
N ILE A 99 -8.22 1.16 3.95
CA ILE A 99 -9.28 1.54 3.02
C ILE A 99 -9.77 0.27 2.33
N GLN A 100 -11.09 0.08 2.29
CA GLN A 100 -11.66 -1.05 1.56
C GLN A 100 -11.78 -0.71 0.07
N LYS A 101 -11.45 -1.65 -0.78
CA LYS A 101 -11.68 -1.55 -2.22
C LYS A 101 -13.18 -1.49 -2.47
N GLY A 102 -13.60 -0.69 -3.42
CA GLY A 102 -15.01 -0.51 -3.76
C GLY A 102 -15.57 0.77 -3.19
N GLY A 103 -16.78 1.12 -3.62
CA GLY A 103 -17.41 2.36 -3.20
C GLY A 103 -16.56 3.57 -3.51
N ASN A 104 -16.31 4.38 -2.49
CA ASN A 104 -15.58 5.64 -2.63
C ASN A 104 -14.12 5.55 -2.22
N TRP A 105 -13.45 4.43 -2.50
CA TRP A 105 -12.05 4.24 -2.09
C TRP A 105 -11.12 5.35 -2.64
N LYS A 106 -11.40 5.86 -3.84
CA LYS A 106 -10.60 6.94 -4.42
C LYS A 106 -10.68 8.22 -3.60
N GLU A 107 -11.87 8.58 -3.16
CA GLU A 107 -12.08 9.76 -2.33
C GLU A 107 -11.37 9.63 -0.98
N LYS A 108 -11.45 8.46 -0.38
CA LYS A 108 -10.78 8.19 0.89
C LYS A 108 -9.27 8.23 0.74
N LEU A 109 -8.75 7.61 -0.31
CA LEU A 109 -7.31 7.60 -0.54
C LEU A 109 -6.78 9.00 -0.86
N ARG A 110 -7.57 9.79 -1.60
CA ARG A 110 -7.17 11.16 -1.95
C ARG A 110 -6.88 12.02 -0.73
N GLU A 111 -7.53 11.76 0.40
CA GLU A 111 -7.33 12.55 1.63
C GLU A 111 -5.89 12.52 2.13
N TYR A 112 -5.10 11.54 1.71
CA TYR A 112 -3.71 11.38 2.15
C TYR A 112 -2.70 12.00 1.18
N PHE A 113 -3.18 12.56 0.13
CA PHE A 113 -2.37 13.21 -0.90
C PHE A 113 -2.93 14.60 -1.24
#